data_625cffc67db6e32f402e1ab6b34b82b8
#
_entry.id   625cffc67db6e32f402e1ab6b34b82b8
#
_cell.length_a   1.000
_cell.length_b   1.000
_cell.length_c   1.000
_cell.angle_alpha   90.00
_cell.angle_beta   90.00
_cell.angle_gamma   90.00
#
_symmetry.space_group_name_H-M   'P 1'
#
loop_
_entity.id
_entity.type
_entity.pdbx_description
1 polymer ?
#
loop_
_entity_poly.entity_id
_entity_poly.type
_entity_poly.pdbx_seq_one_letter_code
_entity_poly.pdbx_strand_id
1 'polypeptide(L)' 'MTENKLDISRATEAIKDARFVDALSLLESNLAKDPNHIDSLYLAAVSSRYLKNYDDAKKYIQSLLTQAPDMG' A
#
# COMPACT_ATOMS: atom_id res chain seq x y z
N MET A 1 14.93 -4.31 18.82
CA MET A 1 14.98 -4.19 17.56
C MET A 1 13.78 -3.78 16.92
N THR A 2 13.84 -3.36 15.81
CA THR A 2 12.73 -2.73 15.17
C THR A 2 12.32 -3.44 13.96
N GLU A 3 12.60 -4.68 13.94
CA GLU A 3 12.33 -5.40 12.79
C GLU A 3 10.93 -5.55 12.45
N ASN A 4 10.04 -5.29 13.37
CA ASN A 4 8.64 -5.39 13.04
C ASN A 4 8.12 -4.22 12.30
N LYS A 5 8.92 -3.19 12.13
CA LYS A 5 8.46 -2.03 11.45
C LYS A 5 8.29 -2.34 9.99
N LEU A 6 7.19 -1.94 9.43
CA LEU A 6 6.94 -2.15 8.02
C LEU A 6 7.69 -1.10 7.20
N ASP A 7 7.95 -1.42 5.94
CA ASP A 7 8.79 -0.62 5.08
C ASP A 7 8.00 0.47 4.37
N ILE A 8 7.43 1.38 5.12
CA ILE A 8 6.65 2.46 4.54
C ILE A 8 7.55 3.52 3.94
N SER A 9 8.66 3.82 4.60
CA SER A 9 9.58 4.83 4.10
C SER A 9 10.12 4.48 2.73
N ARG A 10 10.54 3.24 2.53
CA ARG A 10 11.04 2.81 1.24
C ARG A 10 9.98 2.82 0.18
N ALA A 11 8.77 2.39 0.53
CA ALA A 11 7.68 2.41 -0.42
C ALA A 11 7.35 3.85 -0.83
N THR A 12 7.35 4.76 0.12
CA THR A 12 7.09 6.17 -0.16
C THR A 12 8.17 6.75 -1.08
N GLU A 13 9.43 6.41 -0.82
CA GLU A 13 10.51 6.87 -1.67
C GLU A 13 10.37 6.33 -3.08
N ALA A 14 10.00 5.07 -3.22
CA ALA A 14 9.82 4.49 -4.54
C ALA A 14 8.70 5.21 -5.29
N ILE A 15 7.62 5.56 -4.60
CA ILE A 15 6.52 6.28 -5.20
C ILE A 15 6.98 7.67 -5.67
N LYS A 16 7.76 8.34 -4.86
CA LYS A 16 8.29 9.66 -5.23
C LYS A 16 9.14 9.57 -6.48
N ASP A 17 9.86 8.47 -6.64
CA ASP A 17 10.71 8.25 -7.81
C ASP A 17 9.94 7.64 -8.97
N ALA A 18 8.64 7.51 -8.84
CA ALA A 18 7.78 6.89 -9.85
C ALA A 18 8.11 5.43 -10.11
N ARG A 19 8.71 4.77 -9.12
CA ARG A 19 8.99 3.33 -9.23
C ARG A 19 7.85 2.56 -8.58
N PHE A 20 6.71 2.59 -9.24
CA PHE A 20 5.49 2.04 -8.65
C PHE A 20 5.51 0.53 -8.51
N VAL A 21 6.19 -0.16 -9.42
CA VAL A 21 6.31 -1.62 -9.30
C VAL A 21 7.09 -1.98 -8.04
N ASP A 22 8.20 -1.27 -7.81
CA ASP A 22 9.00 -1.50 -6.61
C ASP A 22 8.21 -1.17 -5.36
N ALA A 23 7.51 -0.05 -5.39
CA ALA A 23 6.69 0.35 -4.25
C ALA A 23 5.64 -0.71 -3.95
N LEU A 24 4.95 -1.18 -4.97
CA LEU A 24 3.91 -2.17 -4.78
C LEU A 24 4.47 -3.46 -4.22
N SER A 25 5.64 -3.86 -4.67
CA SER A 25 6.30 -5.06 -4.18
C SER A 25 6.57 -4.95 -2.68
N LEU A 26 7.10 -3.81 -2.24
CA LEU A 26 7.35 -3.57 -0.83
C LEU A 26 6.05 -3.58 -0.02
N LEU A 27 5.02 -2.95 -0.59
CA LEU A 27 3.75 -2.85 0.11
C LEU A 27 3.05 -4.21 0.20
N GLU A 28 3.18 -5.03 -0.83
CA GLU A 28 2.64 -6.38 -0.77
C GLU A 28 3.32 -7.19 0.31
N SER A 29 4.62 -7.02 0.47
CA SER A 29 5.34 -7.67 1.53
C SER A 29 4.85 -7.21 2.90
N ASN A 30 4.61 -5.90 3.04
CA ASN A 30 4.05 -5.36 4.28
C ASN A 30 2.68 -5.95 4.56
N LEU A 31 1.85 -6.05 3.54
CA LEU A 31 0.49 -6.55 3.71
C LEU A 31 0.46 -8.05 3.98
N ALA A 32 1.49 -8.77 3.58
CA ALA A 32 1.62 -10.17 3.95
C ALA A 32 1.82 -10.30 5.45
N LYS A 33 2.48 -9.33 6.06
CA LYS A 33 2.71 -9.35 7.50
C LYS A 33 1.55 -8.76 8.27
N ASP A 34 0.93 -7.73 7.73
CA ASP A 34 -0.18 -7.04 8.37
C ASP A 34 -1.20 -6.64 7.31
N PRO A 35 -2.13 -7.54 6.98
CA PRO A 35 -3.10 -7.26 5.92
C PRO A 35 -3.99 -6.06 6.17
N ASN A 36 -4.06 -5.61 7.41
CA ASN A 36 -4.93 -4.49 7.76
C ASN A 36 -4.17 -3.20 7.95
N HIS A 37 -2.91 -3.16 7.54
CA HIS A 37 -2.10 -1.96 7.72
C HIS A 37 -2.59 -0.86 6.80
N ILE A 38 -3.15 0.18 7.37
CA ILE A 38 -3.83 1.24 6.63
C ILE A 38 -2.90 1.93 5.64
N ASP A 39 -1.72 2.34 6.12
CA ASP A 39 -0.78 3.05 5.25
C ASP A 39 -0.37 2.20 4.05
N SER A 40 -0.12 0.92 4.28
CA SER A 40 0.27 0.03 3.20
C SER A 40 -0.86 -0.12 2.19
N LEU A 41 -2.09 -0.26 2.67
CA LEU A 41 -3.24 -0.38 1.79
C LEU A 41 -3.42 0.89 0.95
N TYR A 42 -3.29 2.04 1.57
CA TYR A 42 -3.45 3.30 0.87
C TYR A 42 -2.39 3.46 -0.22
N LEU A 43 -1.12 3.25 0.15
CA LEU A 43 -0.04 3.41 -0.81
C LEU A 43 -0.09 2.35 -1.90
N ALA A 44 -0.55 1.14 -1.56
CA ALA A 44 -0.72 0.10 -2.57
C ALA A 44 -1.80 0.49 -3.57
N ALA A 45 -2.87 1.09 -3.08
CA ALA A 45 -3.92 1.56 -3.97
C ALA A 45 -3.40 2.65 -4.91
N VAL A 46 -2.62 3.58 -4.37
CA VAL A 46 -2.03 4.65 -5.18
C VAL A 46 -1.11 4.07 -6.25
N SER A 47 -0.24 3.16 -5.85
CA SER A 47 0.71 2.55 -6.78
C SER A 47 -0.01 1.78 -7.88
N SER A 48 -1.04 1.04 -7.50
CA SER A 48 -1.81 0.27 -8.47
C SER A 48 -2.51 1.18 -9.47
N ARG A 49 -3.01 2.32 -9.00
CA ARG A 49 -3.65 3.28 -9.91
C ARG A 49 -2.66 3.79 -10.95
N TYR A 50 -1.47 4.17 -10.51
CA TYR A 50 -0.47 4.68 -11.43
C TYR A 50 -0.02 3.61 -12.43
N LEU A 51 -0.05 2.35 -12.02
CA LEU A 51 0.28 1.25 -12.92
C LEU A 51 -0.92 0.83 -13.76
N LYS A 52 -2.07 1.48 -13.56
CA LYS A 52 -3.31 1.17 -14.25
C LYS A 52 -3.85 -0.21 -13.92
N ASN A 53 -3.48 -0.72 -12.76
CA ASN A 53 -4.04 -1.96 -12.24
C ASN A 53 -5.28 -1.61 -11.42
N TYR A 54 -6.33 -1.20 -12.10
CA TYR A 54 -7.50 -0.65 -11.42
C TYR A 54 -8.23 -1.66 -10.57
N ASP A 55 -8.23 -2.91 -10.97
CA ASP A 55 -8.88 -3.95 -10.16
C ASP A 55 -8.18 -4.10 -8.81
N ASP A 56 -6.85 -4.11 -8.82
CA ASP A 56 -6.09 -4.20 -7.58
C ASP A 56 -6.28 -2.95 -6.73
N ALA A 57 -6.25 -1.79 -7.37
CA ALA A 57 -6.47 -0.54 -6.64
C ALA A 57 -7.82 -0.56 -5.94
N LYS A 58 -8.84 -1.06 -6.62
CA LYS A 58 -10.17 -1.15 -6.06
C LYS A 58 -10.21 -2.07 -4.85
N LYS A 59 -9.51 -3.19 -4.92
CA LYS A 59 -9.43 -4.13 -3.80
C LYS A 59 -8.81 -3.47 -2.59
N TYR A 60 -7.71 -2.75 -2.79
CA TYR A 60 -7.04 -2.09 -1.69
C TYR A 60 -7.93 -1.02 -1.08
N ILE A 61 -8.64 -0.28 -1.92
CA ILE A 61 -9.53 0.76 -1.43
C ILE A 61 -10.68 0.16 -0.64
N GLN A 62 -11.23 -0.95 -1.10
CA GLN A 62 -12.29 -1.61 -0.38
C GLN A 62 -11.82 -2.09 0.98
N SER A 63 -10.60 -2.60 1.06
CA SER A 63 -10.02 -3.00 2.34
C SER A 63 -9.88 -1.79 3.26
N LEU A 64 -9.47 -0.66 2.71
CA LEU A 64 -9.36 0.57 3.50
C LEU A 64 -10.71 0.98 4.07
N LEU A 65 -11.73 0.96 3.25
CA LEU A 65 -13.06 1.35 3.70
C LEU A 65 -13.59 0.42 4.77
N THR A 66 -13.23 -0.85 4.69
CA THR A 66 -13.63 -1.81 5.70
C THR A 66 -12.94 -1.52 7.03
N GLN A 67 -11.66 -1.09 6.98
CA GLN A 67 -10.90 -0.83 8.19
C GLN A 67 -11.27 0.52 8.82
N ALA A 68 -11.55 1.51 7.99
CA ALA A 68 -11.77 2.86 8.48
C ALA A 68 -12.90 3.53 7.69
N PRO A 69 -14.13 3.10 7.90
CA PRO A 69 -15.27 3.64 7.15
C PRO A 69 -15.53 5.11 7.42
N ASP A 70 -15.05 5.63 8.53
CA ASP A 70 -15.26 7.02 8.86
C ASP A 70 -14.20 7.94 8.35
N MET A 71 -13.30 7.42 7.56
CA MET A 71 -12.19 8.19 7.15
C MET A 71 -12.56 9.26 6.16
N GLY A 72 -13.58 9.18 5.55
CA GLY A 72 -13.96 10.08 4.50
C GLY A 72 -14.23 11.51 4.88
#